data_c326c988796831f2c930273f789e7376
#
_entry.id   c326c988796831f2c930273f789e7376
#
_cell.length_a   1.000
_cell.length_b   1.000
_cell.length_c   1.000
_cell.angle_alpha   90.00
_cell.angle_beta   90.00
_cell.angle_gamma   90.00
#
_symmetry.space_group_name_H-M   'P 1'
#
loop_
_entity.id
_entity.type
_entity.pdbx_description
1 polymer ?
#
loop_
_entity_poly.entity_id
_entity_poly.type
_entity_poly.pdbx_seq_one_letter_code
_entity_poly.pdbx_strand_id
1 'polypeptide(L)'
;MENVPYKQVIGCIRYLVSCTRPDICFSAGLLSRFMLNPGPKHWQAIKRVLQYLKHTKDLAITYSLIQSDSYHGILSGWTNPSSTLSGWSDSDWGGDVDNRKSTSGYVYTLGGGAIAWRSKKQTTVALSSTEAEYVAAALAAKEGIWIKAILEELNLFKVPTLELNCDNQSCINLARNPKMSDNIRHVSFKHHFLRDLIEDKKIELKFTPSTSMWADFLTKPVSSQKHILCCKNIGLLNFSKVKEKNMMF
;
A
#
# COMPACT_ATOMS: atom_id res chain seq x y z
N MET A 1 9.98 -32.32 -3.29
CA MET A 1 10.09 -30.91 -3.74
C MET A 1 11.47 -30.55 -4.30
N GLU A 2 12.41 -31.49 -4.38
CA GLU A 2 13.82 -31.25 -4.74
C GLU A 2 14.00 -30.64 -6.15
N ASN A 3 13.18 -31.01 -7.10
CA ASN A 3 13.28 -30.53 -8.49
C ASN A 3 12.34 -29.32 -8.82
N VAL A 4 11.77 -28.67 -7.81
CA VAL A 4 10.85 -27.57 -8.04
C VAL A 4 11.59 -26.25 -7.86
N PRO A 5 11.61 -25.33 -8.86
CA PRO A 5 12.34 -24.08 -8.82
C PRO A 5 11.61 -23.02 -7.96
N TYR A 6 11.23 -23.37 -6.73
CA TYR A 6 10.42 -22.53 -5.85
C TYR A 6 11.05 -21.17 -5.57
N LYS A 7 12.34 -21.17 -5.17
CA LYS A 7 13.09 -19.95 -4.83
C LYS A 7 13.22 -19.00 -6.02
N GLN A 8 13.52 -19.57 -7.19
CA GLN A 8 13.68 -18.81 -8.44
C GLN A 8 12.37 -18.13 -8.83
N VAL A 9 11.26 -18.87 -8.79
CA VAL A 9 9.94 -18.34 -9.13
C VAL A 9 9.52 -17.25 -8.14
N ILE A 10 9.74 -17.43 -6.83
CA ILE A 10 9.49 -16.39 -5.84
C ILE A 10 10.34 -15.15 -6.10
N GLY A 11 11.61 -15.32 -6.50
CA GLY A 11 12.50 -14.22 -6.88
C GLY A 11 11.92 -13.40 -8.04
N CYS A 12 11.46 -14.06 -9.10
CA CYS A 12 10.78 -13.39 -10.23
C CYS A 12 9.49 -12.68 -9.82
N ILE A 13 8.65 -13.34 -9.00
CA ILE A 13 7.40 -12.73 -8.51
C ILE A 13 7.71 -11.48 -7.67
N ARG A 14 8.69 -11.54 -6.79
CA ARG A 14 9.11 -10.38 -5.98
C ARG A 14 9.63 -9.22 -6.81
N TYR A 15 10.35 -9.50 -7.90
CA TYR A 15 10.77 -8.47 -8.84
C TYR A 15 9.55 -7.76 -9.46
N LEU A 16 8.57 -8.52 -9.96
CA LEU A 16 7.32 -7.96 -10.48
C LEU A 16 6.58 -7.11 -9.45
N VAL A 17 6.50 -7.60 -8.20
CA VAL A 17 5.91 -6.84 -7.08
C VAL A 17 6.62 -5.52 -6.88
N SER A 18 7.94 -5.50 -6.91
CA SER A 18 8.71 -4.27 -6.64
C SER A 18 8.60 -3.23 -7.75
N CYS A 19 8.35 -3.68 -8.99
CA CYS A 19 8.38 -2.80 -10.15
C CYS A 19 6.99 -2.32 -10.60
N THR A 20 6.01 -3.26 -10.75
CA THR A 20 4.78 -2.96 -11.51
C THR A 20 3.52 -3.65 -10.99
N ARG A 21 3.63 -4.62 -10.08
CA ARG A 21 2.51 -5.49 -9.69
C ARG A 21 2.23 -5.45 -8.18
N PRO A 22 1.69 -4.32 -7.66
CA PRO A 22 1.25 -4.22 -6.26
C PRO A 22 0.18 -5.25 -5.89
N ASP A 23 -0.64 -5.65 -6.84
CA ASP A 23 -1.78 -6.55 -6.69
C ASP A 23 -1.43 -7.96 -6.19
N ILE A 24 -0.22 -8.42 -6.39
CA ILE A 24 0.27 -9.71 -5.88
C ILE A 24 1.22 -9.58 -4.69
N CYS A 25 1.36 -8.37 -4.11
CA CYS A 25 2.34 -8.08 -3.05
C CYS A 25 2.11 -8.95 -1.80
N PHE A 26 0.87 -9.06 -1.32
CA PHE A 26 0.52 -9.89 -0.18
C PHE A 26 0.84 -11.37 -0.43
N SER A 27 0.40 -11.91 -1.56
CA SER A 27 0.62 -13.31 -1.92
C SER A 27 2.12 -13.63 -2.04
N ALA A 28 2.90 -12.75 -2.65
CA ALA A 28 4.34 -12.89 -2.76
C ALA A 28 5.03 -12.85 -1.39
N GLY A 29 4.62 -11.93 -0.53
CA GLY A 29 5.09 -11.82 0.85
C GLY A 29 4.82 -13.09 1.66
N LEU A 30 3.59 -13.61 1.59
CA LEU A 30 3.18 -14.84 2.26
C LEU A 30 3.99 -16.05 1.78
N LEU A 31 4.08 -16.27 0.47
CA LEU A 31 4.78 -17.41 -0.12
C LEU A 31 6.30 -17.35 0.08
N SER A 32 6.86 -16.15 0.18
CA SER A 32 8.30 -15.97 0.48
C SER A 32 8.72 -16.54 1.85
N ARG A 33 7.79 -16.67 2.79
CA ARG A 33 8.07 -17.23 4.12
C ARG A 33 8.49 -18.69 4.09
N PHE A 34 8.11 -19.41 3.03
CA PHE A 34 8.32 -20.84 2.87
C PHE A 34 9.49 -21.18 1.94
N MET A 35 10.35 -20.22 1.59
CA MET A 35 11.48 -20.46 0.66
C MET A 35 12.49 -21.48 1.16
N LEU A 36 12.66 -21.65 2.48
CA LEU A 36 13.61 -22.61 3.04
C LEU A 36 13.07 -24.04 3.00
N ASN A 37 11.76 -24.21 3.24
CA ASN A 37 11.13 -25.53 3.27
C ASN A 37 9.72 -25.46 2.63
N PRO A 38 9.62 -25.38 1.29
CA PRO A 38 8.33 -25.32 0.62
C PRO A 38 7.65 -26.70 0.55
N GLY A 39 6.36 -26.75 0.85
CA GLY A 39 5.54 -27.97 0.65
C GLY A 39 4.75 -27.91 -0.67
N PRO A 40 4.09 -29.05 -1.06
CA PRO A 40 3.30 -29.12 -2.28
C PRO A 40 2.17 -28.08 -2.37
N LYS A 41 1.53 -27.77 -1.24
CA LYS A 41 0.49 -26.73 -1.15
C LYS A 41 1.03 -25.32 -1.49
N HIS A 42 2.25 -25.03 -1.06
CA HIS A 42 2.91 -23.75 -1.37
C HIS A 42 3.21 -23.63 -2.86
N TRP A 43 3.65 -24.71 -3.48
CA TRP A 43 3.88 -24.76 -4.93
C TRP A 43 2.58 -24.60 -5.72
N GLN A 44 1.50 -25.23 -5.26
CA GLN A 44 0.17 -25.06 -5.88
C GLN A 44 -0.30 -23.59 -5.79
N ALA A 45 -0.04 -22.92 -4.66
CA ALA A 45 -0.34 -21.49 -4.51
C ALA A 45 0.49 -20.61 -5.47
N ILE A 46 1.80 -20.90 -5.65
CA ILE A 46 2.61 -20.23 -6.68
C ILE A 46 2.01 -20.41 -8.08
N LYS A 47 1.61 -21.63 -8.45
CA LYS A 47 0.98 -21.88 -9.76
C LYS A 47 -0.27 -21.03 -9.96
N ARG A 48 -1.08 -20.81 -8.91
CA ARG A 48 -2.24 -19.90 -8.98
C ARG A 48 -1.82 -18.45 -9.22
N VAL A 49 -0.76 -17.97 -8.56
CA VAL A 49 -0.21 -16.62 -8.81
C VAL A 49 0.27 -16.50 -10.25
N LEU A 50 0.97 -17.50 -10.79
CA LEU A 50 1.41 -17.50 -12.19
C LEU A 50 0.22 -17.53 -13.18
N GLN A 51 -0.84 -18.29 -12.88
CA GLN A 51 -2.07 -18.28 -13.67
C GLN A 51 -2.74 -16.90 -13.64
N TYR A 52 -2.82 -16.27 -12.47
CA TYR A 52 -3.34 -14.91 -12.34
C TYR A 52 -2.51 -13.92 -13.18
N LEU A 53 -1.19 -13.96 -13.09
CA LEU A 53 -0.29 -13.12 -13.89
C LEU A 53 -0.50 -13.33 -15.40
N LYS A 54 -0.66 -14.58 -15.84
CA LYS A 54 -0.94 -14.92 -17.25
C LYS A 54 -2.26 -14.28 -17.74
N HIS A 55 -3.30 -14.29 -16.90
CA HIS A 55 -4.61 -13.71 -17.26
C HIS A 55 -4.64 -12.18 -17.12
N THR A 56 -3.69 -11.60 -16.42
CA THR A 56 -3.61 -10.17 -16.13
C THR A 56 -2.33 -9.53 -16.68
N LYS A 57 -1.76 -10.09 -17.75
CA LYS A 57 -0.52 -9.61 -18.37
C LYS A 57 -0.63 -8.17 -18.90
N ASP A 58 -1.85 -7.74 -19.24
CA ASP A 58 -2.14 -6.42 -19.78
C ASP A 58 -2.45 -5.38 -18.68
N LEU A 59 -2.36 -5.75 -17.41
CA LEU A 59 -2.46 -4.78 -16.31
C LEU A 59 -1.17 -3.97 -16.20
N ALA A 60 -1.33 -2.64 -16.18
CA ALA A 60 -0.24 -1.70 -16.00
C ALA A 60 -0.65 -0.59 -15.01
N ILE A 61 0.32 -0.08 -14.25
CA ILE A 61 0.10 1.14 -13.47
C ILE A 61 0.03 2.30 -14.46
N THR A 62 -1.05 3.05 -14.40
CA THR A 62 -1.31 4.18 -15.30
C THR A 62 -1.33 5.47 -14.50
N TYR A 63 -0.69 6.50 -15.05
CA TYR A 63 -0.66 7.84 -14.49
C TYR A 63 -1.39 8.77 -15.43
N SER A 64 -2.33 9.58 -14.91
CA SER A 64 -3.06 10.56 -15.70
C SER A 64 -2.38 11.91 -15.57
N LEU A 65 -1.85 12.40 -16.68
CA LEU A 65 -1.57 13.83 -16.82
C LEU A 65 -2.91 14.48 -17.18
N ILE A 66 -3.51 15.24 -16.27
CA ILE A 66 -4.67 16.06 -16.65
C ILE A 66 -4.12 17.24 -17.39
N GLN A 67 -4.38 17.30 -18.70
CA GLN A 67 -4.13 18.49 -19.50
C GLN A 67 -4.96 19.63 -18.95
N SER A 68 -4.31 20.67 -18.42
CA SER A 68 -4.92 21.99 -18.35
C SER A 68 -4.81 22.60 -19.73
N ASP A 69 -5.91 23.13 -20.26
CA ASP A 69 -6.02 23.76 -21.59
C ASP A 69 -5.17 25.04 -21.78
N SER A 70 -4.16 25.26 -20.97
CA SER A 70 -3.26 26.41 -21.08
C SER A 70 -1.80 25.96 -21.13
N TYR A 71 -1.23 26.18 -22.27
CA TYR A 71 0.20 26.06 -22.63
C TYR A 71 1.09 26.97 -21.75
N HIS A 72 1.28 26.61 -20.48
CA HIS A 72 2.33 27.22 -19.66
C HIS A 72 3.01 26.15 -18.82
N GLY A 73 4.03 25.54 -19.39
CA GLY A 73 5.05 24.75 -18.71
C GLY A 73 4.61 23.34 -18.25
N ILE A 74 5.43 22.36 -18.54
CA ILE A 74 5.31 20.95 -18.13
C ILE A 74 5.06 20.77 -16.62
N LEU A 75 5.33 21.78 -15.80
CA LEU A 75 5.21 21.76 -14.33
C LEU A 75 3.88 22.31 -13.82
N SER A 76 3.09 23.08 -14.61
CA SER A 76 1.83 23.68 -14.15
C SER A 76 0.65 22.70 -14.11
N GLY A 77 0.73 21.54 -14.78
CA GLY A 77 -0.30 20.50 -14.77
C GLY A 77 -0.45 19.74 -13.43
N TRP A 78 0.46 19.95 -12.47
CA TRP A 78 0.47 19.28 -11.18
C TRP A 78 -0.38 19.95 -10.08
N THR A 79 -1.08 21.03 -10.40
CA THR A 79 -1.92 21.77 -9.45
C THR A 79 -3.36 21.23 -9.33
N ASN A 80 -3.70 20.17 -10.06
CA ASN A 80 -5.04 19.58 -10.05
C ASN A 80 -5.24 18.63 -8.84
N PRO A 81 -6.47 18.47 -8.29
CA PRO A 81 -6.75 17.58 -7.15
C PRO A 81 -6.33 16.11 -7.35
N SER A 82 -6.24 15.64 -8.61
CA SER A 82 -5.70 14.31 -8.94
C SER A 82 -4.17 14.21 -8.85
N SER A 83 -3.46 15.32 -8.65
CA SER A 83 -2.00 15.38 -8.45
C SER A 83 -1.60 15.32 -6.97
N THR A 84 -2.57 15.17 -6.06
CA THR A 84 -2.26 15.06 -4.62
C THR A 84 -1.61 13.72 -4.31
N LEU A 85 -0.55 13.76 -3.51
CA LEU A 85 0.02 12.58 -2.90
C LEU A 85 -0.97 12.06 -1.84
N SER A 86 -1.55 10.90 -2.08
CA SER A 86 -2.51 10.27 -1.16
C SER A 86 -2.00 8.91 -0.71
N GLY A 87 -2.15 8.61 0.58
CA GLY A 87 -1.74 7.35 1.18
C GLY A 87 -2.91 6.59 1.81
N TRP A 88 -2.83 5.27 1.81
CA TRP A 88 -3.73 4.36 2.55
C TRP A 88 -2.90 3.39 3.35
N SER A 89 -3.28 3.16 4.60
CA SER A 89 -2.67 2.15 5.46
C SER A 89 -3.72 1.24 6.05
N ASP A 90 -3.42 -0.05 6.10
CA ASP A 90 -4.27 -1.09 6.69
C ASP A 90 -3.41 -2.12 7.43
N SER A 91 -4.03 -2.85 8.34
CA SER A 91 -3.43 -4.02 8.98
C SER A 91 -4.45 -5.12 9.18
N ASP A 92 -4.07 -6.35 8.92
CA ASP A 92 -4.80 -7.47 9.51
C ASP A 92 -4.48 -7.54 11.01
N TRP A 93 -5.38 -8.11 11.80
CA TRP A 93 -5.10 -8.36 13.22
C TRP A 93 -4.86 -9.84 13.47
N GLY A 94 -3.59 -10.18 13.75
CA GLY A 94 -3.20 -11.55 14.10
C GLY A 94 -3.45 -12.58 12.99
N GLY A 95 -3.42 -12.18 11.72
CA GLY A 95 -3.75 -13.04 10.59
C GLY A 95 -2.75 -14.16 10.31
N ASP A 96 -1.55 -14.08 10.85
CA ASP A 96 -0.58 -15.18 10.75
C ASP A 96 -0.94 -16.31 11.71
N VAL A 97 -1.24 -17.48 11.17
CA VAL A 97 -1.73 -18.63 11.94
C VAL A 97 -0.66 -19.18 12.90
N ASP A 98 0.62 -19.12 12.51
CA ASP A 98 1.71 -19.75 13.25
C ASP A 98 2.13 -18.92 14.48
N ASN A 99 2.13 -17.60 14.38
CA ASN A 99 2.68 -16.73 15.43
C ASN A 99 1.81 -15.51 15.76
N ARG A 100 0.62 -15.44 15.22
CA ARG A 100 -0.39 -14.38 15.49
C ARG A 100 0.12 -12.96 15.22
N LYS A 101 1.13 -12.81 14.38
CA LYS A 101 1.60 -11.51 13.96
C LYS A 101 0.72 -10.93 12.86
N SER A 102 0.50 -9.66 12.92
CA SER A 102 -0.25 -8.88 11.92
C SER A 102 0.59 -8.60 10.68
N THR A 103 -0.06 -8.32 9.56
CA THR A 103 0.56 -7.82 8.34
C THR A 103 0.16 -6.36 8.15
N SER A 104 1.13 -5.47 8.05
CA SER A 104 0.91 -4.07 7.69
C SER A 104 0.99 -3.89 6.18
N GLY A 105 0.10 -3.10 5.63
CA GLY A 105 0.09 -2.71 4.23
C GLY A 105 -0.07 -1.20 4.06
N TYR A 106 0.59 -0.65 3.05
CA TYR A 106 0.32 0.71 2.60
C TYR A 106 0.45 0.82 1.10
N VAL A 107 -0.23 1.80 0.53
CA VAL A 107 -0.07 2.24 -0.85
C VAL A 107 -0.14 3.76 -0.90
N TYR A 108 0.76 4.36 -1.68
CA TYR A 108 0.74 5.78 -2.03
C TYR A 108 0.48 5.93 -3.52
N THR A 109 -0.39 6.88 -3.86
CA THR A 109 -0.70 7.23 -5.25
C THR A 109 -0.36 8.68 -5.54
N LEU A 110 0.07 8.91 -6.77
CA LEU A 110 0.34 10.22 -7.34
C LEU A 110 -0.10 10.22 -8.82
N GLY A 111 -0.81 11.23 -9.26
CA GLY A 111 -1.35 11.25 -10.62
C GLY A 111 -2.29 10.07 -10.93
N GLY A 112 -3.04 9.59 -9.92
CA GLY A 112 -3.96 8.46 -10.05
C GLY A 112 -3.31 7.08 -10.07
N GLY A 113 -1.97 6.98 -10.11
CA GLY A 113 -1.23 5.71 -10.14
C GLY A 113 -0.44 5.46 -8.87
N ALA A 114 -0.29 4.18 -8.48
CA ALA A 114 0.53 3.78 -7.34
C ALA A 114 2.01 4.07 -7.61
N ILE A 115 2.68 4.76 -6.66
CA ILE A 115 4.11 5.09 -6.72
C ILE A 115 4.93 4.36 -5.64
N ALA A 116 4.30 3.98 -4.52
CA ALA A 116 4.93 3.20 -3.48
C ALA A 116 3.89 2.29 -2.81
N TRP A 117 4.28 1.06 -2.49
CA TRP A 117 3.42 0.09 -1.80
C TRP A 117 4.25 -0.91 -1.02
N ARG A 118 3.64 -1.48 -0.01
CA ARG A 118 4.27 -2.52 0.79
C ARG A 118 3.25 -3.44 1.44
N SER A 119 3.63 -4.70 1.57
CA SER A 119 3.00 -5.69 2.44
C SER A 119 4.10 -6.29 3.32
N LYS A 120 4.02 -6.11 4.63
CA LYS A 120 5.06 -6.55 5.57
C LYS A 120 4.46 -7.10 6.86
N LYS A 121 4.86 -8.32 7.22
CA LYS A 121 4.55 -8.91 8.53
C LYS A 121 5.19 -8.08 9.65
N GLN A 122 4.42 -7.78 10.69
CA GLN A 122 4.90 -7.04 11.86
C GLN A 122 5.90 -7.87 12.66
N THR A 123 6.81 -7.21 13.35
CA THR A 123 7.84 -7.89 14.17
C THR A 123 7.30 -8.34 15.53
N THR A 124 6.30 -7.63 16.05
CA THR A 124 5.64 -7.88 17.35
C THR A 124 4.22 -8.40 17.11
N VAL A 125 3.66 -9.05 18.11
CA VAL A 125 2.24 -9.42 18.15
C VAL A 125 1.48 -8.22 18.70
N ALA A 126 0.48 -7.74 17.97
CA ALA A 126 -0.39 -6.65 18.41
C ALA A 126 -1.48 -7.21 19.35
N LEU A 127 -1.70 -6.54 20.49
CA LEU A 127 -2.69 -6.93 21.49
C LEU A 127 -4.12 -6.53 21.10
N SER A 128 -4.27 -5.62 20.14
CA SER A 128 -5.55 -5.15 19.61
C SER A 128 -5.46 -4.82 18.13
N SER A 129 -6.61 -4.74 17.45
CA SER A 129 -6.69 -4.23 16.07
C SER A 129 -6.19 -2.79 15.99
N THR A 130 -6.51 -1.96 16.97
CA THR A 130 -6.04 -0.56 17.05
C THR A 130 -4.51 -0.47 17.07
N GLU A 131 -3.85 -1.35 17.84
CA GLU A 131 -2.38 -1.39 17.87
C GLU A 131 -1.79 -1.85 16.54
N ALA A 132 -2.37 -2.87 15.92
CA ALA A 132 -1.94 -3.35 14.61
C ALA A 132 -2.04 -2.25 13.54
N GLU A 133 -3.18 -1.53 13.53
CA GLU A 133 -3.42 -0.39 12.63
C GLU A 133 -2.46 0.77 12.90
N TYR A 134 -2.18 1.06 14.16
CA TYR A 134 -1.24 2.11 14.53
C TYR A 134 0.18 1.81 14.02
N VAL A 135 0.63 0.56 14.15
CA VAL A 135 1.92 0.12 13.61
C VAL A 135 1.95 0.23 12.09
N ALA A 136 0.84 -0.07 11.41
CA ALA A 136 0.74 0.08 9.96
C ALA A 136 0.77 1.55 9.54
N ALA A 137 0.01 2.42 10.23
CA ALA A 137 0.01 3.86 9.98
C ALA A 137 1.40 4.49 10.21
N ALA A 138 2.11 4.10 11.28
CA ALA A 138 3.48 4.57 11.52
C ALA A 138 4.46 4.12 10.42
N LEU A 139 4.31 2.90 9.89
CA LEU A 139 5.12 2.40 8.77
C LEU A 139 4.82 3.18 7.49
N ALA A 140 3.55 3.43 7.20
CA ALA A 140 3.11 4.23 6.06
C ALA A 140 3.60 5.67 6.18
N ALA A 141 3.44 6.30 7.35
CA ALA A 141 3.88 7.66 7.63
C ALA A 141 5.37 7.85 7.33
N LYS A 142 6.21 6.90 7.75
CA LYS A 142 7.65 6.94 7.46
C LYS A 142 7.94 7.01 5.96
N GLU A 143 7.27 6.19 5.17
CA GLU A 143 7.43 6.17 3.72
C GLU A 143 6.92 7.46 3.09
N GLY A 144 5.72 7.91 3.50
CA GLY A 144 5.10 9.11 2.95
C GLY A 144 5.92 10.37 3.19
N ILE A 145 6.54 10.52 4.37
CA ILE A 145 7.44 11.65 4.65
C ILE A 145 8.68 11.59 3.76
N TRP A 146 9.22 10.40 3.51
CA TRP A 146 10.36 10.24 2.60
C TRP A 146 9.98 10.61 1.14
N ILE A 147 8.83 10.14 0.65
CA ILE A 147 8.30 10.51 -0.68
C ILE A 147 8.11 12.03 -0.76
N LYS A 148 7.47 12.63 0.26
CA LYS A 148 7.27 14.07 0.34
C LYS A 148 8.59 14.83 0.22
N ALA A 149 9.61 14.44 0.98
CA ALA A 149 10.93 15.08 0.94
C ALA A 149 11.57 15.02 -0.46
N ILE A 150 11.48 13.88 -1.15
CA ILE A 150 11.98 13.75 -2.53
C ILE A 150 11.22 14.69 -3.48
N LEU A 151 9.89 14.74 -3.41
CA LEU A 151 9.09 15.58 -4.29
C LEU A 151 9.36 17.07 -4.08
N GLU A 152 9.62 17.49 -2.85
CA GLU A 152 9.98 18.87 -2.48
C GLU A 152 11.41 19.20 -2.94
N GLU A 153 12.39 18.31 -2.76
CA GLU A 153 13.77 18.49 -3.19
C GLU A 153 13.87 18.58 -4.72
N LEU A 154 13.10 17.79 -5.45
CA LEU A 154 13.00 17.84 -6.90
C LEU A 154 12.22 19.06 -7.42
N ASN A 155 11.67 19.91 -6.52
CA ASN A 155 10.81 21.05 -6.86
C ASN A 155 9.62 20.72 -7.78
N LEU A 156 9.10 19.48 -7.70
CA LEU A 156 7.98 19.06 -8.53
C LEU A 156 6.67 19.70 -8.04
N PHE A 157 6.40 19.65 -6.73
CA PHE A 157 5.29 20.35 -6.08
C PHE A 157 5.44 20.31 -4.56
N LYS A 158 4.77 21.25 -3.87
CA LYS A 158 4.75 21.27 -2.41
C LYS A 158 3.59 20.42 -1.91
N VAL A 159 3.86 19.53 -0.98
CA VAL A 159 2.85 18.77 -0.24
C VAL A 159 2.75 19.36 1.17
N PRO A 160 1.84 20.30 1.44
CA PRO A 160 1.81 20.97 2.75
C PRO A 160 1.58 19.99 3.88
N THR A 161 0.56 19.14 3.76
CA THR A 161 0.26 18.07 4.72
C THR A 161 -0.03 16.79 3.95
N LEU A 162 0.60 15.69 4.35
CA LEU A 162 0.41 14.38 3.73
C LEU A 162 -0.86 13.74 4.27
N GLU A 163 -1.81 13.41 3.40
CA GLU A 163 -3.02 12.69 3.77
C GLU A 163 -2.77 11.18 3.82
N LEU A 164 -3.05 10.58 4.97
CA LEU A 164 -2.98 9.13 5.17
C LEU A 164 -4.34 8.60 5.62
N ASN A 165 -4.96 7.80 4.78
CA ASN A 165 -6.26 7.20 5.00
C ASN A 165 -6.14 5.93 5.86
N CYS A 166 -7.00 5.82 6.89
CA CYS A 166 -7.08 4.71 7.82
C CYS A 166 -8.55 4.40 8.10
N ASP A 167 -8.94 3.13 8.19
CA ASP A 167 -10.32 2.73 8.47
C ASP A 167 -10.62 2.46 9.95
N ASN A 168 -9.63 2.66 10.82
CA ASN A 168 -9.77 2.47 12.25
C ASN A 168 -9.84 3.80 13.00
N GLN A 169 -11.08 4.20 13.38
CA GLN A 169 -11.31 5.44 14.12
C GLN A 169 -10.59 5.48 15.48
N SER A 170 -10.46 4.32 16.14
CA SER A 170 -9.75 4.24 17.42
C SER A 170 -8.26 4.50 17.24
N CYS A 171 -7.66 4.04 16.15
CA CYS A 171 -6.28 4.33 15.78
C CYS A 171 -6.08 5.85 15.58
N ILE A 172 -6.99 6.50 14.84
CA ILE A 172 -6.94 7.95 14.58
C ILE A 172 -7.05 8.73 15.89
N ASN A 173 -8.02 8.37 16.76
CA ASN A 173 -8.21 9.01 18.05
C ASN A 173 -6.99 8.86 18.96
N LEU A 174 -6.39 7.66 18.98
CA LEU A 174 -5.16 7.38 19.74
C LEU A 174 -3.98 8.24 19.26
N ALA A 175 -3.86 8.41 17.95
CA ALA A 175 -2.79 9.22 17.35
C ALA A 175 -2.94 10.71 17.66
N ARG A 176 -4.18 11.20 17.80
CA ARG A 176 -4.49 12.62 18.09
C ARG A 176 -4.49 12.96 19.58
N ASN A 177 -4.76 11.99 20.48
CA ASN A 177 -4.93 12.24 21.90
C ASN A 177 -3.78 11.69 22.75
N PRO A 178 -2.95 12.58 23.38
CA PRO A 178 -1.82 12.16 24.20
C PRO A 178 -2.23 11.38 25.46
N LYS A 179 -3.39 11.65 26.05
CA LYS A 179 -3.86 11.04 27.30
C LYS A 179 -4.27 9.57 27.19
N MET A 180 -4.45 9.02 25.99
CA MET A 180 -4.81 7.61 25.78
C MET A 180 -3.58 6.66 25.71
N SER A 181 -2.36 7.19 25.83
CA SER A 181 -1.13 6.41 25.62
C SER A 181 -0.70 5.53 26.78
N ASP A 182 -1.26 5.70 27.99
CA ASP A 182 -0.86 4.94 29.17
C ASP A 182 -1.14 3.44 29.10
N ASN A 183 -2.08 3.03 28.25
CA ASN A 183 -2.42 1.63 28.04
C ASN A 183 -1.55 0.91 26.99
N ILE A 184 -0.60 1.62 26.32
CA ILE A 184 0.19 1.05 25.21
C ILE A 184 1.70 1.30 25.45
N ARG A 185 2.19 0.98 26.64
CA ARG A 185 3.59 1.20 27.05
C ARG A 185 4.64 0.43 26.22
N HIS A 186 4.23 -0.62 25.47
CA HIS A 186 5.16 -1.49 24.73
C HIS A 186 5.47 -1.03 23.31
N VAL A 187 4.86 0.06 22.80
CA VAL A 187 5.05 0.56 21.42
C VAL A 187 5.62 1.99 21.40
N SER A 188 6.34 2.39 22.45
CA SER A 188 6.68 3.79 22.77
C SER A 188 7.28 4.60 21.62
N PHE A 189 8.28 4.11 20.89
CA PHE A 189 8.96 4.88 19.83
C PHE A 189 8.08 5.15 18.60
N LYS A 190 7.28 4.17 18.17
CA LYS A 190 6.39 4.35 17.01
C LYS A 190 5.22 5.27 17.33
N HIS A 191 4.77 5.27 18.58
CA HIS A 191 3.71 6.16 19.05
C HIS A 191 4.15 7.62 19.05
N HIS A 192 5.33 7.93 19.55
CA HIS A 192 5.88 9.28 19.53
C HIS A 192 6.05 9.76 18.10
N PHE A 193 6.69 8.97 17.24
CA PHE A 193 6.94 9.33 15.85
C PHE A 193 5.70 9.75 15.06
N LEU A 194 4.61 8.93 15.07
CA LEU A 194 3.41 9.27 14.32
C LEU A 194 2.70 10.49 14.90
N ARG A 195 2.70 10.62 16.25
CA ARG A 195 2.11 11.76 16.95
C ARG A 195 2.85 13.05 16.62
N ASP A 196 4.17 13.06 16.72
CA ASP A 196 4.99 14.23 16.40
C ASP A 196 4.71 14.73 14.97
N LEU A 197 4.57 13.81 14.02
CA LEU A 197 4.22 14.16 12.64
C LEU A 197 2.83 14.77 12.49
N ILE A 198 1.87 14.36 13.33
CA ILE A 198 0.51 14.93 13.34
C ILE A 198 0.51 16.30 14.01
N GLU A 199 1.19 16.45 15.17
CA GLU A 199 1.32 17.71 15.89
C GLU A 199 2.05 18.77 15.03
N ASP A 200 3.09 18.37 14.32
CA ASP A 200 3.82 19.20 13.35
C ASP A 200 3.03 19.51 12.07
N LYS A 201 1.80 18.98 11.92
CA LYS A 201 0.96 19.08 10.71
C LYS A 201 1.63 18.56 9.44
N LYS A 202 2.61 17.67 9.58
CA LYS A 202 3.27 17.01 8.45
C LYS A 202 2.40 15.93 7.85
N ILE A 203 1.58 15.26 8.69
CA ILE A 203 0.63 14.20 8.30
C ILE A 203 -0.74 14.49 8.91
N GLU A 204 -1.79 14.19 8.15
CA GLU A 204 -3.17 14.13 8.61
C GLU A 204 -3.71 12.71 8.42
N LEU A 205 -4.15 12.09 9.52
CA LEU A 205 -4.89 10.83 9.45
C LEU A 205 -6.37 11.13 9.14
N LYS A 206 -6.86 10.58 8.03
CA LYS A 206 -8.27 10.68 7.62
C LYS A 206 -8.97 9.35 7.77
N PHE A 207 -10.17 9.37 8.32
CA PHE A 207 -11.02 8.17 8.33
C PHE A 207 -11.54 7.88 6.92
N THR A 208 -11.38 6.63 6.51
CA THR A 208 -11.92 6.12 5.25
C THR A 208 -12.65 4.81 5.53
N PRO A 209 -13.91 4.67 5.07
CA PRO A 209 -14.64 3.41 5.25
C PRO A 209 -13.88 2.23 4.63
N SER A 210 -14.01 1.04 5.24
CA SER A 210 -13.35 -0.18 4.74
C SER A 210 -13.71 -0.51 3.28
N THR A 211 -14.87 -0.06 2.79
CA THR A 211 -15.24 -0.19 1.37
C THR A 211 -14.28 0.57 0.45
N SER A 212 -13.70 1.67 0.91
CA SER A 212 -12.76 2.54 0.18
C SER A 212 -11.33 2.43 0.71
N MET A 213 -11.02 1.42 1.51
CA MET A 213 -9.66 1.14 1.97
C MET A 213 -8.88 0.40 0.87
N TRP A 214 -8.03 1.14 0.15
CA TRP A 214 -7.28 0.58 -0.98
C TRP A 214 -6.05 -0.21 -0.56
N ALA A 215 -5.67 -0.22 0.71
CA ALA A 215 -4.58 -1.03 1.25
C ALA A 215 -4.99 -2.44 1.70
N ASP A 216 -6.31 -2.76 1.78
CA ASP A 216 -6.82 -4.05 2.25
C ASP A 216 -6.17 -5.27 1.57
N PHE A 217 -6.01 -5.24 0.24
CA PHE A 217 -5.45 -6.35 -0.53
C PHE A 217 -3.95 -6.57 -0.27
N LEU A 218 -3.29 -5.65 0.42
CA LEU A 218 -1.89 -5.75 0.82
C LEU A 218 -1.71 -6.44 2.19
N THR A 219 -2.80 -6.65 2.94
CA THR A 219 -2.75 -7.15 4.32
C THR A 219 -3.47 -8.48 4.50
N LYS A 220 -4.54 -8.71 3.74
CA LYS A 220 -5.43 -9.88 3.88
C LYS A 220 -5.99 -10.35 2.53
N PRO A 221 -6.43 -11.62 2.43
CA PRO A 221 -7.22 -12.05 1.29
C PRO A 221 -8.53 -11.28 1.24
N VAL A 222 -8.86 -10.73 0.08
CA VAL A 222 -10.12 -10.00 -0.15
C VAL A 222 -10.94 -10.67 -1.24
N SER A 223 -12.24 -10.35 -1.33
CA SER A 223 -13.08 -10.84 -2.43
C SER A 223 -12.55 -10.36 -3.78
N SER A 224 -12.83 -11.11 -4.85
CA SER A 224 -12.41 -10.74 -6.21
C SER A 224 -12.90 -9.34 -6.60
N GLN A 225 -14.14 -8.99 -6.23
CA GLN A 225 -14.71 -7.68 -6.52
C GLN A 225 -13.92 -6.56 -5.80
N LYS A 226 -13.62 -6.74 -4.50
CA LYS A 226 -12.82 -5.77 -3.74
C LYS A 226 -11.41 -5.66 -4.29
N HIS A 227 -10.78 -6.78 -4.65
CA HIS A 227 -9.44 -6.80 -5.24
C HIS A 227 -9.39 -5.98 -6.54
N ILE A 228 -10.33 -6.21 -7.45
CA ILE A 228 -10.44 -5.46 -8.71
C ILE A 228 -10.65 -3.97 -8.44
N LEU A 229 -11.51 -3.64 -7.46
CA LEU A 229 -11.77 -2.25 -7.08
C LEU A 229 -10.52 -1.57 -6.52
N CYS A 230 -9.78 -2.24 -5.64
CA CYS A 230 -8.51 -1.73 -5.12
C CYS A 230 -7.51 -1.50 -6.26
N CYS A 231 -7.30 -2.49 -7.14
CA CYS A 231 -6.42 -2.36 -8.30
C CYS A 231 -6.77 -1.14 -9.15
N LYS A 232 -8.06 -0.96 -9.47
CA LYS A 232 -8.54 0.18 -10.25
C LYS A 232 -8.22 1.53 -9.58
N ASN A 233 -8.45 1.64 -8.27
CA ASN A 233 -8.27 2.91 -7.55
C ASN A 233 -6.82 3.27 -7.26
N ILE A 234 -5.90 2.30 -7.37
CA ILE A 234 -4.45 2.56 -7.34
C ILE A 234 -3.84 2.70 -8.74
N GLY A 235 -4.67 2.84 -9.78
CA GLY A 235 -4.23 3.06 -11.16
C GLY A 235 -3.74 1.81 -11.89
N LEU A 236 -3.93 0.61 -11.33
CA LEU A 236 -3.58 -0.64 -12.02
C LEU A 236 -4.71 -1.03 -12.97
N LEU A 237 -4.60 -0.63 -14.23
CA LEU A 237 -5.64 -0.75 -15.27
C LEU A 237 -5.21 -1.65 -16.41
N ASN A 238 -6.20 -2.15 -17.17
CA ASN A 238 -5.94 -2.91 -18.39
C ASN A 238 -5.50 -1.95 -19.50
N PHE A 239 -4.24 -2.05 -19.92
CA PHE A 239 -3.62 -1.16 -20.89
C PHE A 239 -4.27 -1.22 -22.28
N SER A 240 -4.73 -2.38 -22.71
CA SER A 240 -5.43 -2.55 -24.01
C SER A 240 -6.70 -1.71 -24.06
N LYS A 241 -7.48 -1.68 -22.96
CA LYS A 241 -8.70 -0.87 -22.85
C LYS A 241 -8.43 0.64 -22.72
N VAL A 242 -7.27 1.02 -22.19
CA VAL A 242 -6.87 2.43 -22.09
C VAL A 242 -6.48 2.99 -23.46
N LYS A 243 -5.78 2.19 -24.27
CA LYS A 243 -5.44 2.57 -25.66
C LYS A 243 -6.68 2.83 -26.53
N GLU A 244 -7.71 1.98 -26.44
CA GLU A 244 -8.94 2.15 -27.22
C GLU A 244 -9.66 3.47 -26.89
N LYS A 245 -9.68 3.89 -25.62
CA LYS A 245 -10.27 5.17 -25.21
C LYS A 245 -9.48 6.38 -25.72
N ASN A 246 -8.15 6.31 -25.76
CA ASN A 246 -7.30 7.42 -26.19
C ASN A 246 -7.15 7.51 -27.73
N MET A 247 -7.60 6.53 -28.50
CA MET A 247 -7.64 6.58 -29.96
C MET A 247 -8.98 7.09 -30.51
N MET A 248 -9.95 7.42 -29.65
CA MET A 248 -11.25 8.00 -30.04
C MET A 248 -11.29 9.54 -29.92
N PHE A 249 -10.12 10.22 -29.77
CA PHE A 249 -10.00 11.67 -29.77
C PHE A 249 -8.93 12.13 -30.74
#